data_a8e242def67a1d4a5748355c51b4c9f9
#
_entry.id   a8e242def67a1d4a5748355c51b4c9f9
#
_cell.length_a   1.000
_cell.length_b   1.000
_cell.length_c   1.000
_cell.angle_alpha   90.00
_cell.angle_beta   90.00
_cell.angle_gamma   90.00
#
_symmetry.space_group_name_H-M   'P 1'
#
loop_
_entity.id
_entity.type
_entity.pdbx_description
1 polymer ?
#
loop_
_entity_poly.entity_id
_entity_poly.type
_entity_poly.pdbx_seq_one_letter_code
_entity_poly.pdbx_strand_id
1 'polypeptide(L)'
;CQGTGLAGLTGMTAFGVQHEFGKPIWLWRPLLGVTRDEISDFVAAQHIPYVDDPTNFGVANQRAFLRNQILPLLDERFHKLVQNITRTQQNLSEAHHIVDDQYQQDLALCQRSNGWTSHQQCLHIPNLKSLSQARRFNLLHHWVKGSQKFAPTRQLIIQIEQLLQLAQTD
;
A
#
# COMPACT_ATOMS: atom_id res chain seq x y z
N CYS A 1 -2.84 11.86 7.43
CA CYS A 1 -2.67 11.17 6.13
C CYS A 1 -1.66 11.92 5.30
N GLN A 2 -0.49 11.33 5.07
CA GLN A 2 0.61 11.93 4.30
C GLN A 2 0.49 11.60 2.80
N GLY A 3 -0.72 11.71 2.21
CA GLY A 3 -0.93 11.46 0.78
C GLY A 3 -0.68 10.02 0.35
N THR A 4 -1.00 9.05 1.21
CA THR A 4 -0.85 7.64 0.86
C THR A 4 -1.80 7.29 -0.31
N GLY A 5 -1.28 6.58 -1.31
CA GLY A 5 -2.10 6.05 -2.39
C GLY A 5 -3.03 4.91 -1.94
N LEU A 6 -3.74 4.31 -2.89
CA LEU A 6 -4.71 3.24 -2.65
C LEU A 6 -4.12 2.11 -1.76
N ALA A 7 -2.90 1.63 -2.09
CA ALA A 7 -2.20 0.61 -1.31
C ALA A 7 -1.98 0.97 0.17
N GLY A 8 -1.77 2.25 0.49
CA GLY A 8 -1.62 2.69 1.88
C GLY A 8 -2.94 2.78 2.65
N LEU A 9 -4.07 2.90 1.94
CA LEU A 9 -5.41 2.95 2.53
C LEU A 9 -5.99 1.55 2.80
N THR A 10 -5.46 0.50 2.17
CA THR A 10 -5.89 -0.89 2.43
C THR A 10 -5.47 -1.40 3.81
N GLY A 11 -4.58 -0.66 4.51
CA GLY A 11 -4.11 -1.02 5.84
C GLY A 11 -3.12 -2.18 5.86
N MET A 12 -3.01 -2.84 7.02
CA MET A 12 -2.13 -3.99 7.20
C MET A 12 -2.85 -5.28 6.85
N THR A 13 -2.17 -6.20 6.17
CA THR A 13 -2.66 -7.55 5.90
C THR A 13 -2.21 -8.51 7.00
N ALA A 14 -3.03 -9.54 7.28
CA ALA A 14 -2.70 -10.59 8.24
C ALA A 14 -1.44 -11.37 7.82
N PHE A 15 -1.26 -11.53 6.52
CA PHE A 15 -0.10 -12.18 5.93
C PHE A 15 0.39 -11.36 4.73
N GLY A 16 1.69 -11.23 4.56
CA GLY A 16 2.29 -10.48 3.46
C GLY A 16 3.77 -10.75 3.29
N VAL A 17 4.31 -10.24 2.19
CA VAL A 17 5.74 -10.30 1.90
C VAL A 17 6.28 -8.87 1.85
N GLN A 18 7.37 -8.63 2.55
CA GLN A 18 8.18 -7.43 2.39
C GLN A 18 9.54 -7.81 1.81
N HIS A 19 10.13 -6.92 1.03
CA HIS A 19 11.47 -7.13 0.48
C HIS A 19 12.44 -6.20 1.21
N GLU A 20 13.35 -6.78 1.99
CA GLU A 20 14.44 -6.04 2.62
C GLU A 20 15.78 -6.60 2.15
N PHE A 21 16.69 -5.71 1.78
CA PHE A 21 18.03 -6.08 1.25
C PHE A 21 17.96 -7.10 0.09
N GLY A 22 16.92 -7.00 -0.78
CA GLY A 22 16.74 -7.90 -1.92
C GLY A 22 16.23 -9.31 -1.57
N LYS A 23 15.87 -9.57 -0.31
CA LYS A 23 15.31 -10.85 0.14
C LYS A 23 13.84 -10.71 0.54
N PRO A 24 12.97 -11.68 0.22
CA PRO A 24 11.61 -11.69 0.70
C PRO A 24 11.57 -12.04 2.19
N ILE A 25 10.90 -11.22 2.97
CA ILE A 25 10.59 -11.47 4.38
C ILE A 25 9.09 -11.70 4.49
N TRP A 26 8.72 -12.87 5.01
CA TRP A 26 7.33 -13.22 5.25
C TRP A 26 6.88 -12.61 6.57
N LEU A 27 5.83 -11.80 6.52
CA LEU A 27 5.23 -11.16 7.68
C LEU A 27 3.90 -11.80 7.99
N TRP A 28 3.78 -12.35 9.19
CA TRP A 28 2.52 -12.86 9.72
C TRP A 28 2.08 -12.04 10.93
N ARG A 29 0.82 -11.59 10.93
CA ARG A 29 0.19 -10.81 12.00
C ARG A 29 -1.03 -11.55 12.52
N PRO A 30 -0.85 -12.59 13.37
CA PRO A 30 -1.94 -13.46 13.82
C PRO A 30 -2.99 -12.74 14.66
N LEU A 31 -2.61 -11.67 15.37
CA LEU A 31 -3.49 -10.91 16.25
C LEU A 31 -4.17 -9.72 15.57
N LEU A 32 -4.08 -9.58 14.25
CA LEU A 32 -4.68 -8.43 13.55
C LEU A 32 -6.21 -8.39 13.66
N GLY A 33 -6.86 -9.54 13.83
CA GLY A 33 -8.32 -9.64 14.02
C GLY A 33 -8.79 -9.62 15.47
N VAL A 34 -7.85 -9.47 16.43
CA VAL A 34 -8.15 -9.47 17.88
C VAL A 34 -8.06 -8.06 18.41
N THR A 35 -9.02 -7.63 19.20
CA THR A 35 -9.00 -6.30 19.82
C THR A 35 -7.98 -6.25 20.97
N ARG A 36 -7.58 -5.02 21.33
CA ARG A 36 -6.68 -4.84 22.48
C ARG A 36 -7.33 -5.29 23.79
N ASP A 37 -8.62 -5.08 23.96
CA ASP A 37 -9.35 -5.45 25.17
C ASP A 37 -9.38 -6.97 25.32
N GLU A 38 -9.69 -7.71 24.24
CA GLU A 38 -9.62 -9.19 24.23
C GLU A 38 -8.22 -9.71 24.59
N ILE A 39 -7.17 -9.05 24.10
CA ILE A 39 -5.79 -9.41 24.47
C ILE A 39 -5.53 -9.12 25.95
N SER A 40 -5.97 -7.96 26.46
CA SER A 40 -5.78 -7.56 27.84
C SER A 40 -6.51 -8.50 28.79
N ASP A 41 -7.74 -8.85 28.47
CA ASP A 41 -8.57 -9.81 29.25
C ASP A 41 -7.91 -11.19 29.28
N PHE A 42 -7.41 -11.67 28.14
CA PHE A 42 -6.68 -12.94 28.05
C PHE A 42 -5.42 -12.93 28.91
N VAL A 43 -4.60 -11.86 28.82
CA VAL A 43 -3.37 -11.71 29.60
C VAL A 43 -3.67 -11.69 31.09
N ALA A 44 -4.71 -10.97 31.51
CA ALA A 44 -5.15 -10.92 32.90
C ALA A 44 -5.64 -12.29 33.39
N ALA A 45 -6.47 -12.97 32.61
CA ALA A 45 -7.00 -14.30 32.96
C ALA A 45 -5.90 -15.37 33.06
N GLN A 46 -4.86 -15.27 32.27
CA GLN A 46 -3.72 -16.20 32.28
C GLN A 46 -2.58 -15.77 33.21
N HIS A 47 -2.75 -14.66 33.93
CA HIS A 47 -1.72 -14.08 34.82
C HIS A 47 -0.33 -13.91 34.15
N ILE A 48 -0.33 -13.54 32.85
CA ILE A 48 0.88 -13.35 32.09
C ILE A 48 1.53 -12.03 32.52
N PRO A 49 2.79 -12.04 33.03
CA PRO A 49 3.46 -10.80 33.40
C PRO A 49 3.80 -9.99 32.14
N TYR A 50 3.53 -8.69 32.16
CA TYR A 50 3.91 -7.78 31.09
C TYR A 50 4.40 -6.45 31.66
N VAL A 51 5.12 -5.68 30.85
CA VAL A 51 5.62 -4.35 31.20
C VAL A 51 4.84 -3.32 30.38
N ASP A 52 4.27 -2.35 31.08
CA ASP A 52 3.69 -1.17 30.43
C ASP A 52 4.79 -0.20 30.03
N ASP A 53 4.92 0.04 28.74
CA ASP A 53 5.84 1.05 28.21
C ASP A 53 5.22 2.46 28.40
N PRO A 54 5.85 3.35 29.17
CA PRO A 54 5.35 4.70 29.40
C PRO A 54 5.14 5.51 28.11
N THR A 55 5.86 5.19 27.04
CA THR A 55 5.71 5.86 25.74
C THR A 55 4.34 5.61 25.09
N ASN A 56 3.62 4.56 25.50
CA ASN A 56 2.25 4.28 25.04
C ASN A 56 1.23 5.31 25.50
N PHE A 57 1.51 6.04 26.59
CA PHE A 57 0.62 7.02 27.19
C PHE A 57 1.00 8.46 26.82
N GLY A 58 2.16 8.67 26.20
CA GLY A 58 2.69 10.01 25.88
C GLY A 58 1.92 10.68 24.74
N VAL A 59 1.49 11.93 24.97
CA VAL A 59 0.81 12.78 23.95
C VAL A 59 1.75 13.17 22.79
N ALA A 60 3.07 13.03 22.97
CA ALA A 60 4.07 13.34 21.94
C ALA A 60 4.00 12.39 20.73
N ASN A 61 3.44 11.20 20.89
CA ASN A 61 3.26 10.25 19.81
C ASN A 61 1.89 10.46 19.15
N GLN A 62 1.90 10.85 17.87
CA GLN A 62 0.66 11.07 17.07
C GLN A 62 -0.31 9.88 17.12
N ARG A 63 0.19 8.64 17.16
CA ARG A 63 -0.65 7.44 17.25
C ARG A 63 -1.32 7.33 18.62
N ALA A 64 -0.59 7.62 19.70
CA ALA A 64 -1.13 7.64 21.05
C ALA A 64 -2.17 8.75 21.19
N PHE A 65 -1.92 9.95 20.68
CA PHE A 65 -2.86 11.05 20.63
C PHE A 65 -4.16 10.69 19.92
N LEU A 66 -4.07 10.13 18.71
CA LEU A 66 -5.25 9.70 17.95
C LEU A 66 -6.06 8.64 18.70
N ARG A 67 -5.38 7.63 19.27
CA ARG A 67 -6.04 6.54 19.98
C ARG A 67 -6.70 6.98 21.27
N ASN A 68 -6.01 7.80 22.06
CA ASN A 68 -6.44 8.10 23.41
C ASN A 68 -7.36 9.33 23.50
N GLN A 69 -7.31 10.23 22.52
CA GLN A 69 -8.07 11.47 22.55
C GLN A 69 -9.07 11.61 21.39
N ILE A 70 -8.67 11.31 20.17
CA ILE A 70 -9.52 11.58 19.01
C ILE A 70 -10.51 10.45 18.73
N LEU A 71 -10.04 9.20 18.73
CA LEU A 71 -10.93 8.06 18.44
C LEU A 71 -12.09 7.93 19.42
N PRO A 72 -11.92 8.11 20.76
CA PRO A 72 -13.04 8.07 21.68
C PRO A 72 -14.10 9.13 21.39
N LEU A 73 -13.68 10.39 21.11
CA LEU A 73 -14.59 11.48 20.74
C LEU A 73 -15.37 11.18 19.45
N LEU A 74 -14.70 10.56 18.48
CA LEU A 74 -15.35 10.17 17.23
C LEU A 74 -16.32 9.01 17.44
N ASP A 75 -15.98 8.04 18.27
CA ASP A 75 -16.83 6.87 18.54
C ASP A 75 -18.09 7.25 19.33
N GLU A 76 -17.97 8.17 20.28
CA GLU A 76 -19.12 8.74 21.00
C GLU A 76 -20.12 9.41 20.03
N ARG A 77 -19.61 10.14 19.02
CA ARG A 77 -20.46 10.85 18.05
C ARG A 77 -20.96 9.97 16.91
N PHE A 78 -20.16 8.98 16.50
CA PHE A 78 -20.38 8.13 15.33
C PHE A 78 -20.34 6.64 15.71
N HIS A 79 -21.40 6.13 16.34
CA HIS A 79 -21.50 4.78 16.91
C HIS A 79 -21.12 3.58 15.99
N LYS A 80 -20.82 3.78 14.72
CA LYS A 80 -20.38 2.76 13.78
C LYS A 80 -19.12 3.13 13.02
N LEU A 81 -18.34 4.07 13.57
CA LEU A 81 -17.17 4.62 12.87
C LEU A 81 -16.19 3.53 12.48
N VAL A 82 -15.78 2.70 13.44
CA VAL A 82 -14.80 1.61 13.20
C VAL A 82 -15.32 0.63 12.16
N GLN A 83 -16.59 0.22 12.25
CA GLN A 83 -17.22 -0.70 11.31
C GLN A 83 -17.28 -0.11 9.89
N ASN A 84 -17.62 1.19 9.77
CA ASN A 84 -17.68 1.88 8.49
C ASN A 84 -16.30 2.04 7.87
N ILE A 85 -15.27 2.38 8.67
CA ILE A 85 -13.88 2.45 8.21
C ILE A 85 -13.40 1.07 7.75
N THR A 86 -13.65 0.02 8.52
CA THR A 86 -13.26 -1.35 8.16
C THR A 86 -13.92 -1.79 6.85
N ARG A 87 -15.21 -1.52 6.66
CA ARG A 87 -15.90 -1.83 5.40
C ARG A 87 -15.31 -1.04 4.22
N THR A 88 -15.04 0.25 4.43
CA THR A 88 -14.39 1.07 3.39
C THR A 88 -13.01 0.53 3.04
N GLN A 89 -12.24 0.12 4.05
CA GLN A 89 -10.93 -0.50 3.85
C GLN A 89 -11.02 -1.81 3.05
N GLN A 90 -12.02 -2.65 3.31
CA GLN A 90 -12.26 -3.87 2.54
C GLN A 90 -12.56 -3.56 1.07
N ASN A 91 -13.49 -2.62 0.80
CA ASN A 91 -13.80 -2.19 -0.57
C ASN A 91 -12.56 -1.62 -1.30
N LEU A 92 -11.72 -0.86 -0.60
CA LEU A 92 -10.47 -0.34 -1.16
C LEU A 92 -9.45 -1.44 -1.42
N SER A 93 -9.42 -2.49 -0.59
CA SER A 93 -8.56 -3.65 -0.81
C SER A 93 -8.97 -4.43 -2.07
N GLU A 94 -10.27 -4.66 -2.26
CA GLU A 94 -10.80 -5.30 -3.47
C GLU A 94 -10.49 -4.47 -4.73
N ALA A 95 -10.71 -3.15 -4.66
CA ALA A 95 -10.36 -2.25 -5.75
C ALA A 95 -8.85 -2.27 -6.06
N HIS A 96 -8.00 -2.38 -5.02
CA HIS A 96 -6.55 -2.48 -5.20
C HIS A 96 -6.16 -3.77 -5.92
N HIS A 97 -6.77 -4.90 -5.60
CA HIS A 97 -6.54 -6.16 -6.32
C HIS A 97 -6.89 -6.04 -7.81
N ILE A 98 -8.04 -5.41 -8.13
CA ILE A 98 -8.43 -5.19 -9.54
C ILE A 98 -7.38 -4.32 -10.28
N VAL A 99 -6.86 -3.29 -9.61
CA VAL A 99 -5.82 -2.42 -10.18
C VAL A 99 -4.50 -3.16 -10.37
N ASP A 100 -4.13 -4.04 -9.43
CA ASP A 100 -2.93 -4.88 -9.54
C ASP A 100 -3.07 -5.92 -10.67
N ASP A 101 -4.21 -6.58 -10.80
CA ASP A 101 -4.49 -7.52 -11.89
C ASP A 101 -4.41 -6.82 -13.25
N GLN A 102 -4.97 -5.60 -13.34
CA GLN A 102 -4.88 -4.79 -14.56
C GLN A 102 -3.43 -4.40 -14.87
N TYR A 103 -2.63 -4.08 -13.85
CA TYR A 103 -1.20 -3.83 -14.04
C TYR A 103 -0.48 -5.03 -14.66
N GLN A 104 -0.73 -6.25 -14.16
CA GLN A 104 -0.10 -7.46 -14.70
C GLN A 104 -0.47 -7.69 -16.17
N GLN A 105 -1.74 -7.48 -16.52
CA GLN A 105 -2.20 -7.60 -17.91
C GLN A 105 -1.53 -6.54 -18.81
N ASP A 106 -1.46 -5.29 -18.36
CA ASP A 106 -0.84 -4.20 -19.11
C ASP A 106 0.65 -4.40 -19.26
N LEU A 107 1.31 -4.90 -18.21
CA LEU A 107 2.73 -5.23 -18.24
C LEU A 107 3.00 -6.34 -19.28
N ALA A 108 2.23 -7.42 -19.26
CA ALA A 108 2.37 -8.52 -20.23
C ALA A 108 2.17 -8.03 -21.69
N LEU A 109 1.25 -7.09 -21.90
CA LEU A 109 1.00 -6.48 -23.21
C LEU A 109 2.18 -5.59 -23.66
N CYS A 110 2.74 -4.80 -22.74
CA CYS A 110 3.71 -3.75 -23.07
C CYS A 110 5.16 -4.20 -22.91
N GLN A 111 5.44 -5.20 -22.09
CA GLN A 111 6.81 -5.65 -21.83
C GLN A 111 7.43 -6.30 -23.06
N ARG A 112 8.70 -5.96 -23.34
CA ARG A 112 9.53 -6.58 -24.38
C ARG A 112 10.90 -6.88 -23.80
N SER A 113 11.51 -7.96 -24.29
CA SER A 113 12.92 -8.27 -24.10
C SER A 113 13.69 -7.50 -25.15
N ASN A 114 14.63 -6.61 -24.75
CA ASN A 114 15.58 -6.09 -25.71
C ASN A 114 16.74 -7.09 -25.79
N GLY A 115 17.14 -7.48 -27.01
CA GLY A 115 18.25 -8.39 -27.21
C GLY A 115 19.64 -7.83 -26.85
N TRP A 116 19.71 -6.60 -26.32
CA TRP A 116 20.97 -5.87 -26.06
C TRP A 116 21.47 -6.03 -24.61
N THR A 117 20.56 -6.28 -23.65
CA THR A 117 20.93 -6.50 -22.24
C THR A 117 20.03 -7.58 -21.65
N SER A 118 20.61 -8.66 -21.16
CA SER A 118 19.90 -9.82 -20.61
C SER A 118 19.07 -9.53 -19.35
N HIS A 119 19.14 -8.31 -18.80
CA HIS A 119 18.52 -7.96 -17.51
C HIS A 119 17.66 -6.69 -17.53
N GLN A 120 17.55 -5.98 -18.65
CA GLN A 120 16.69 -4.79 -18.72
C GLN A 120 15.36 -5.10 -19.39
N GLN A 121 14.32 -4.95 -18.62
CA GLN A 121 12.94 -4.98 -19.11
C GLN A 121 12.64 -3.65 -19.78
N CYS A 122 12.11 -3.69 -21.01
CA CYS A 122 11.70 -2.51 -21.76
C CYS A 122 10.19 -2.50 -21.95
N LEU A 123 9.61 -1.32 -22.05
CA LEU A 123 8.21 -1.16 -22.42
C LEU A 123 8.11 -0.76 -23.89
N HIS A 124 7.22 -1.43 -24.63
CA HIS A 124 6.94 -1.15 -26.03
C HIS A 124 6.05 0.11 -26.12
N ILE A 125 6.60 1.20 -26.65
CA ILE A 125 5.95 2.51 -26.68
C ILE A 125 4.60 2.49 -27.41
N PRO A 126 4.44 1.89 -28.61
CA PRO A 126 3.15 1.80 -29.28
C PRO A 126 2.06 1.13 -28.44
N ASN A 127 2.37 -0.01 -27.79
CA ASN A 127 1.42 -0.69 -26.93
C ASN A 127 1.08 0.16 -25.70
N LEU A 128 2.08 0.82 -25.12
CA LEU A 128 1.88 1.73 -24.00
C LEU A 128 0.98 2.91 -24.38
N LYS A 129 1.19 3.52 -25.56
CA LYS A 129 0.34 4.60 -26.09
C LYS A 129 -1.10 4.16 -26.38
N SER A 130 -1.34 2.90 -26.68
CA SER A 130 -2.70 2.36 -26.91
C SER A 130 -3.54 2.21 -25.65
N LEU A 131 -2.90 2.21 -24.46
CA LEU A 131 -3.61 2.16 -23.18
C LEU A 131 -4.30 3.50 -22.88
N SER A 132 -5.38 3.46 -22.10
CA SER A 132 -5.95 4.69 -21.53
C SER A 132 -4.94 5.37 -20.59
N GLN A 133 -5.07 6.67 -20.40
CA GLN A 133 -4.17 7.45 -19.54
C GLN A 133 -4.06 6.83 -18.12
N ALA A 134 -5.19 6.46 -17.53
CA ALA A 134 -5.20 5.85 -16.19
C ALA A 134 -4.38 4.55 -16.15
N ARG A 135 -4.50 3.68 -17.16
CA ARG A 135 -3.73 2.43 -17.26
C ARG A 135 -2.24 2.70 -17.47
N ARG A 136 -1.89 3.68 -18.32
CA ARG A 136 -0.47 4.09 -18.50
C ARG A 136 0.12 4.59 -17.18
N PHE A 137 -0.60 5.46 -16.46
CA PHE A 137 -0.14 5.95 -15.15
C PHE A 137 0.07 4.82 -14.15
N ASN A 138 -0.86 3.89 -14.09
CA ASN A 138 -0.77 2.72 -13.21
C ASN A 138 0.44 1.86 -13.58
N LEU A 139 0.59 1.51 -14.86
CA LEU A 139 1.72 0.72 -15.37
C LEU A 139 3.07 1.39 -15.08
N LEU A 140 3.20 2.66 -15.42
CA LEU A 140 4.45 3.43 -15.20
C LEU A 140 4.80 3.53 -13.71
N HIS A 141 3.80 3.78 -12.86
CA HIS A 141 4.01 3.86 -11.42
C HIS A 141 4.59 2.55 -10.85
N HIS A 142 3.98 1.42 -11.17
CA HIS A 142 4.41 0.11 -10.69
C HIS A 142 5.74 -0.32 -11.31
N TRP A 143 5.95 -0.04 -12.60
CA TRP A 143 7.18 -0.38 -13.31
C TRP A 143 8.39 0.40 -12.77
N VAL A 144 8.25 1.71 -12.55
CA VAL A 144 9.29 2.54 -11.95
C VAL A 144 9.55 2.14 -10.50
N LYS A 145 8.49 1.87 -9.72
CA LYS A 145 8.61 1.37 -8.34
C LYS A 145 9.41 0.07 -8.25
N GLY A 146 9.23 -0.85 -9.21
CA GLY A 146 9.97 -2.12 -9.26
C GLY A 146 11.46 -1.95 -9.53
N SER A 147 11.87 -0.85 -10.16
CA SER A 147 13.28 -0.54 -10.46
C SER A 147 13.94 0.37 -9.42
N GLN A 148 13.21 0.94 -8.48
CA GLN A 148 13.70 1.91 -7.51
C GLN A 148 13.44 1.46 -6.07
N LYS A 149 14.24 1.98 -5.13
CA LYS A 149 14.07 1.74 -3.69
C LYS A 149 12.82 2.42 -3.11
N PHE A 150 12.36 3.50 -3.72
CA PHE A 150 11.22 4.30 -3.25
C PHE A 150 10.15 4.39 -4.33
N ALA A 151 8.89 4.54 -3.90
CA ALA A 151 7.78 4.76 -4.82
C ALA A 151 7.97 6.08 -5.57
N PRO A 152 7.72 6.12 -6.89
CA PRO A 152 7.84 7.33 -7.68
C PRO A 152 6.80 8.37 -7.24
N THR A 153 7.17 9.65 -7.32
CA THR A 153 6.21 10.73 -7.11
C THR A 153 5.27 10.85 -8.31
N ARG A 154 4.06 11.37 -8.06
CA ARG A 154 3.11 11.65 -9.15
C ARG A 154 3.71 12.57 -10.22
N GLN A 155 4.53 13.55 -9.81
CA GLN A 155 5.18 14.48 -10.72
C GLN A 155 6.15 13.78 -11.68
N LEU A 156 6.92 12.82 -11.18
CA LEU A 156 7.81 12.01 -12.02
C LEU A 156 7.03 11.23 -13.09
N ILE A 157 5.90 10.62 -12.72
CA ILE A 157 5.07 9.87 -13.68
C ILE A 157 4.48 10.81 -14.75
N ILE A 158 4.06 12.02 -14.36
CA ILE A 158 3.60 13.04 -15.32
C ILE A 158 4.71 13.43 -16.30
N GLN A 159 5.94 13.63 -15.83
CA GLN A 159 7.08 13.95 -16.69
C GLN A 159 7.39 12.81 -17.67
N ILE A 160 7.38 11.56 -17.21
CA ILE A 160 7.56 10.39 -18.09
C ILE A 160 6.46 10.33 -19.15
N GLU A 161 5.21 10.55 -18.77
CA GLU A 161 4.07 10.58 -19.70
C GLU A 161 4.22 11.67 -20.76
N GLN A 162 4.67 12.85 -20.38
CA GLN A 162 4.96 13.95 -21.34
C GLN A 162 6.06 13.56 -22.33
N LEU A 163 7.14 12.94 -21.87
CA LEU A 163 8.21 12.45 -22.74
C LEU A 163 7.71 11.35 -23.69
N LEU A 164 6.84 10.47 -23.23
CA LEU A 164 6.22 9.44 -24.07
C LEU A 164 5.36 10.02 -25.18
N GLN A 165 4.68 11.14 -24.94
CA GLN A 165 3.88 11.82 -25.97
C GLN A 165 4.78 12.43 -27.06
N LEU A 166 5.96 12.92 -26.68
CA LEU A 166 6.95 13.49 -27.60
C LEU A 166 7.73 12.43 -28.39
N ALA A 167 7.84 11.21 -27.87
CA ALA A 167 8.55 10.14 -28.54
C ALA A 167 7.84 9.77 -29.85
N GLN A 168 8.55 9.93 -30.96
CA GLN A 168 8.10 9.45 -32.26
C GLN A 168 8.10 7.92 -32.25
N THR A 169 7.05 7.32 -32.76
CA THR A 169 6.98 5.87 -33.03
C THR A 169 7.43 5.66 -34.45
N ASP A 170 8.70 5.33 -34.63
CA ASP A 170 9.20 4.81 -35.90
C ASP A 170 8.68 3.39 -36.11
#